data_e88109ec5de1fb5b7473b84a18350002
#
_entry.id   e88109ec5de1fb5b7473b84a18350002
#
_cell.length_a   1.000
_cell.length_b   1.000
_cell.length_c   1.000
_cell.angle_alpha   90.00
_cell.angle_beta   90.00
_cell.angle_gamma   90.00
#
_symmetry.space_group_name_H-M   'P 1'
#
loop_
_entity.id
_entity.type
_entity.pdbx_description
1 polymer ?
#
loop_
_entity_poly.entity_id
_entity_poly.type
_entity_poly.pdbx_seq_one_letter_code
_entity_poly.pdbx_strand_id
1 'polypeptide(L)'
;LLSAAEITVHHAASSSVLELFYCRNGRVGWNMRGGTAVYLGAGDLTAHSSACCADSAMMFPLGYAEGISLSIDLPVLDANCPEILKESGLDLPTIQSTFCGEKPVAIPACPELEGIFAPLYSAPSFRRRAYLQLKIQELLLYLSDVEPEKHALTQYGSQQTELIKEI
;
A
#
# COMPACT_ATOMS: atom_id res chain seq x y z
N LEU A 1 -24.18 -18.15 -5.82
CA LEU A 1 -23.39 -17.22 -6.63
C LEU A 1 -23.03 -16.04 -5.74
N LEU A 2 -21.86 -16.11 -5.09
CA LEU A 2 -21.27 -14.96 -4.41
C LEU A 2 -20.74 -14.05 -5.51
N SER A 3 -21.47 -12.98 -5.84
CA SER A 3 -20.90 -11.91 -6.65
C SER A 3 -19.77 -11.27 -5.83
N ALA A 4 -18.55 -11.33 -6.32
CA ALA A 4 -17.46 -10.58 -5.72
C ALA A 4 -17.86 -9.09 -5.66
N ALA A 5 -17.78 -8.49 -4.48
CA ALA A 5 -18.00 -7.07 -4.36
C ALA A 5 -16.89 -6.34 -5.13
N GLU A 6 -17.27 -5.34 -5.92
CA GLU A 6 -16.35 -4.50 -6.68
C GLU A 6 -16.55 -3.04 -6.30
N ILE A 7 -15.45 -2.32 -6.15
CA ILE A 7 -15.44 -0.88 -5.93
C ILE A 7 -14.58 -0.23 -7.00
N THR A 8 -15.14 0.75 -7.69
CA THR A 8 -14.38 1.63 -8.59
C THR A 8 -13.81 2.81 -7.81
N VAL A 9 -12.56 3.13 -8.09
CA VAL A 9 -11.83 4.23 -7.46
C VAL A 9 -11.58 5.31 -8.50
N HIS A 10 -12.08 6.51 -8.23
CA HIS A 10 -11.89 7.68 -9.08
C HIS A 10 -11.34 8.84 -8.25
N HIS A 11 -10.15 9.30 -8.59
CA HIS A 11 -9.53 10.47 -7.97
C HIS A 11 -8.52 11.11 -8.92
N ALA A 12 -7.98 12.28 -8.54
CA ALA A 12 -6.95 12.95 -9.32
C ALA A 12 -5.66 12.12 -9.37
N ALA A 13 -5.09 12.00 -10.56
CA ALA A 13 -3.83 11.29 -10.77
C ALA A 13 -2.64 12.20 -10.43
N SER A 14 -1.69 11.70 -9.64
CA SER A 14 -0.44 12.38 -9.32
C SER A 14 0.68 11.37 -9.15
N SER A 15 1.85 11.65 -9.71
CA SER A 15 3.06 10.85 -9.52
C SER A 15 3.85 11.23 -8.25
N SER A 16 3.44 12.29 -7.55
CA SER A 16 4.07 12.79 -6.33
C SER A 16 3.29 12.46 -5.06
N VAL A 17 2.12 11.83 -5.19
CA VAL A 17 1.35 11.33 -4.05
C VAL A 17 1.57 9.82 -3.95
N LEU A 18 2.17 9.40 -2.84
CA LEU A 18 2.36 8.00 -2.49
C LEU A 18 1.10 7.47 -1.82
N GLU A 19 0.50 6.46 -2.43
CA GLU A 19 -0.63 5.72 -1.90
C GLU A 19 -0.14 4.39 -1.34
N LEU A 20 -0.59 4.07 -0.12
CA LEU A 20 -0.27 2.84 0.57
C LEU A 20 -1.57 2.16 0.99
N PHE A 21 -1.69 0.87 0.77
CA PHE A 21 -2.80 0.09 1.27
C PHE A 21 -2.29 -1.17 1.97
N TYR A 22 -2.55 -1.26 3.27
CA TYR A 22 -2.27 -2.44 4.08
C TYR A 22 -3.55 -3.25 4.25
N CYS A 23 -3.52 -4.50 3.81
CA CYS A 23 -4.63 -5.43 3.96
C CYS A 23 -4.51 -6.16 5.30
N ARG A 24 -5.39 -5.87 6.26
CA ARG A 24 -5.39 -6.57 7.56
C ARG A 24 -6.05 -7.94 7.46
N ASN A 25 -7.23 -7.97 6.86
CA ASN A 25 -8.05 -9.17 6.73
C ASN A 25 -8.71 -9.23 5.36
N GLY A 26 -9.04 -10.44 4.91
CA GLY A 26 -9.67 -10.66 3.63
C GLY A 26 -8.68 -10.76 2.49
N ARG A 27 -9.15 -10.50 1.28
CA ARG A 27 -8.36 -10.48 0.06
C ARG A 27 -8.81 -9.36 -0.87
N VAL A 28 -7.84 -8.77 -1.55
CA VAL A 28 -8.08 -7.71 -2.53
C VAL A 28 -7.42 -8.10 -3.85
N GLY A 29 -8.18 -8.06 -4.93
CA GLY A 29 -7.65 -8.00 -6.28
C GLY A 29 -7.84 -6.55 -6.77
N TRP A 30 -6.76 -5.88 -7.13
CA TRP A 30 -6.81 -4.48 -7.53
C TRP A 30 -6.30 -4.33 -8.96
N ASN A 31 -7.23 -4.05 -9.87
CA ASN A 31 -6.90 -3.72 -11.26
C ASN A 31 -6.55 -2.24 -11.35
N MET A 32 -5.28 -1.96 -11.48
CA MET A 32 -4.77 -0.60 -11.57
C MET A 32 -4.70 -0.10 -13.01
N ARG A 33 -4.50 1.19 -13.16
CA ARG A 33 -4.34 1.84 -14.46
C ARG A 33 -3.18 1.19 -15.23
N GLY A 34 -3.34 1.03 -16.54
CA GLY A 34 -2.32 0.38 -17.39
C GLY A 34 -2.38 -1.14 -17.41
N GLY A 35 -3.43 -1.75 -16.83
CA GLY A 35 -3.67 -3.19 -16.90
C GLY A 35 -2.85 -4.02 -15.91
N THR A 36 -2.17 -3.39 -14.96
CA THR A 36 -1.47 -4.10 -13.88
C THR A 36 -2.44 -4.49 -12.79
N ALA A 37 -2.46 -5.78 -12.43
CA ALA A 37 -3.24 -6.28 -11.31
C ALA A 37 -2.35 -6.58 -10.11
N VAL A 38 -2.80 -6.21 -8.91
CA VAL A 38 -2.17 -6.52 -7.63
C VAL A 38 -3.12 -7.38 -6.82
N TYR A 39 -2.60 -8.43 -6.22
CA TYR A 39 -3.36 -9.32 -5.33
C TYR A 39 -2.77 -9.25 -3.93
N LEU A 40 -3.61 -8.91 -2.95
CA LEU A 40 -3.21 -8.76 -1.56
C LEU A 40 -3.99 -9.73 -0.68
N GLY A 41 -3.26 -10.42 0.19
CA GLY A 41 -3.80 -11.17 1.30
C GLY A 41 -3.56 -10.46 2.62
N ALA A 42 -3.94 -11.10 3.72
CA ALA A 42 -3.76 -10.55 5.06
C ALA A 42 -2.28 -10.29 5.38
N GLY A 43 -1.97 -9.08 5.80
CA GLY A 43 -0.62 -8.62 6.13
C GLY A 43 0.16 -8.00 4.97
N ASP A 44 -0.34 -8.11 3.74
CA ASP A 44 0.33 -7.54 2.58
C ASP A 44 0.13 -6.02 2.49
N LEU A 45 1.13 -5.34 1.94
CA LEU A 45 1.11 -3.91 1.67
C LEU A 45 1.30 -3.66 0.18
N THR A 46 0.54 -2.74 -0.41
CA THR A 46 0.88 -2.16 -1.70
C THR A 46 1.31 -0.71 -1.56
N ALA A 47 2.29 -0.31 -2.36
CA ALA A 47 2.78 1.06 -2.47
C ALA A 47 2.81 1.45 -3.95
N HIS A 48 2.22 2.59 -4.29
CA HIS A 48 2.10 3.08 -5.65
C HIS A 48 1.83 4.58 -5.67
N SER A 49 1.95 5.20 -6.84
CA SER A 49 1.50 6.58 -6.98
C SER A 49 -0.02 6.67 -7.10
N SER A 50 -0.60 7.81 -6.75
CA SER A 50 -2.03 8.01 -6.99
C SER A 50 -2.38 7.98 -8.48
N ALA A 51 -1.41 8.17 -9.37
CA ALA A 51 -1.58 7.98 -10.80
C ALA A 51 -1.84 6.52 -11.19
N CYS A 52 -1.26 5.55 -10.45
CA CYS A 52 -1.48 4.13 -10.72
C CYS A 52 -2.89 3.66 -10.34
N CYS A 53 -3.47 4.20 -9.28
CA CYS A 53 -4.77 3.79 -8.78
C CYS A 53 -5.92 4.72 -9.18
N ALA A 54 -5.64 5.84 -9.87
CA ALA A 54 -6.68 6.67 -10.48
C ALA A 54 -7.44 5.84 -11.53
N ASP A 55 -8.76 5.88 -11.51
CA ASP A 55 -9.61 5.08 -12.39
C ASP A 55 -9.32 3.57 -12.32
N SER A 56 -9.24 3.05 -11.13
CA SER A 56 -8.97 1.64 -10.86
C SER A 56 -10.19 0.91 -10.29
N ALA A 57 -10.13 -0.42 -10.25
CA ALA A 57 -11.17 -1.27 -9.68
C ALA A 57 -10.62 -2.26 -8.68
N MET A 58 -11.21 -2.29 -7.49
CA MET A 58 -10.91 -3.26 -6.45
C MET A 58 -11.98 -4.34 -6.42
N MET A 59 -11.57 -5.58 -6.38
CA MET A 59 -12.43 -6.76 -6.22
C MET A 59 -12.13 -7.43 -4.88
N PHE A 60 -13.15 -7.97 -4.25
CA PHE A 60 -13.07 -8.66 -2.97
C PHE A 60 -13.51 -10.10 -3.15
N PRO A 61 -12.58 -11.04 -3.48
CA PRO A 61 -12.93 -12.44 -3.78
C PRO A 61 -13.65 -13.16 -2.63
N LEU A 62 -13.39 -12.75 -1.38
CA LEU A 62 -14.05 -13.29 -0.18
C LEU A 62 -15.28 -12.47 0.24
N GLY A 63 -15.70 -11.49 -0.57
CA GLY A 63 -16.82 -10.61 -0.28
C GLY A 63 -16.47 -9.44 0.66
N TYR A 64 -15.27 -9.40 1.22
CA TYR A 64 -14.82 -8.33 2.10
C TYR A 64 -13.29 -8.19 2.11
N ALA A 65 -12.85 -7.01 2.51
CA ALA A 65 -11.49 -6.76 2.97
C ALA A 65 -11.52 -5.67 4.04
N GLU A 66 -10.57 -5.73 4.95
CA GLU A 66 -10.34 -4.73 5.99
C GLU A 66 -8.88 -4.29 5.91
N GLY A 67 -8.64 -3.00 5.97
CA GLY A 67 -7.29 -2.48 5.88
C GLY A 67 -7.17 -1.00 6.22
N ILE A 68 -5.97 -0.47 6.04
CA ILE A 68 -5.66 0.95 6.19
C ILE A 68 -5.14 1.47 4.87
N SER A 69 -5.74 2.55 4.39
CA SER A 69 -5.29 3.32 3.23
C SER A 69 -4.63 4.60 3.71
N LEU A 70 -3.46 4.91 3.19
CA LEU A 70 -2.70 6.12 3.50
C LEU A 70 -2.33 6.83 2.20
N SER A 71 -2.54 8.15 2.17
CA SER A 71 -2.10 9.03 1.11
C SER A 71 -1.05 10.00 1.65
N ILE A 72 0.13 10.03 1.04
CA ILE A 72 1.23 10.90 1.44
C ILE A 72 1.62 11.78 0.27
N ASP A 73 1.36 13.08 0.40
CA ASP A 73 1.86 14.09 -0.53
C ASP A 73 3.34 14.32 -0.25
N LEU A 74 4.21 13.79 -1.11
CA LEU A 74 5.66 13.83 -0.91
C LEU A 74 6.23 15.24 -0.92
N PRO A 75 5.84 16.16 -1.82
CA PRO A 75 6.24 17.57 -1.74
C PRO A 75 5.85 18.26 -0.43
N VAL A 76 4.64 18.01 0.07
CA VAL A 76 4.19 18.58 1.35
C VAL A 76 4.97 17.98 2.52
N LEU A 77 5.25 16.68 2.48
CA LEU A 77 6.09 16.04 3.48
C LEU A 77 7.51 16.60 3.46
N ASP A 78 8.10 16.79 2.29
CA ASP A 78 9.45 17.36 2.15
C ASP A 78 9.54 18.77 2.76
N ALA A 79 8.55 19.62 2.47
CA ALA A 79 8.47 20.96 3.01
C ALA A 79 8.27 21.01 4.55
N ASN A 80 7.68 19.99 5.14
CA ASN A 80 7.34 19.88 6.56
C ASN A 80 7.94 18.64 7.22
N CYS A 81 9.08 18.15 6.72
CA CYS A 81 9.66 16.90 7.18
C CYS A 81 10.03 16.97 8.67
N PRO A 82 9.57 15.99 9.48
CA PRO A 82 9.98 15.88 10.87
C PRO A 82 11.49 15.76 11.02
N GLU A 83 12.05 16.41 12.03
CA GLU A 83 13.51 16.45 12.25
C GLU A 83 14.11 15.04 12.37
N ILE A 84 13.45 14.13 13.06
CA ILE A 84 13.89 12.73 13.19
C ILE A 84 14.05 12.03 11.84
N LEU A 85 13.20 12.32 10.86
CA LEU A 85 13.32 11.76 9.51
C LEU A 85 14.46 12.39 8.74
N LYS A 86 14.70 13.71 8.91
CA LYS A 86 15.85 14.39 8.30
C LYS A 86 17.17 13.83 8.85
N GLU A 87 17.27 13.69 10.17
CA GLU A 87 18.46 13.16 10.84
C GLU A 87 18.72 11.68 10.46
N SER A 88 17.69 10.93 10.12
CA SER A 88 17.82 9.54 9.68
C SER A 88 18.44 9.36 8.31
N GLY A 89 18.57 10.44 7.54
CA GLY A 89 19.02 10.38 6.14
C GLY A 89 17.94 9.92 5.16
N LEU A 90 16.65 10.02 5.53
CA LEU A 90 15.54 9.69 4.66
C LEU A 90 15.62 10.49 3.35
N ASP A 91 15.63 9.78 2.23
CA ASP A 91 15.66 10.36 0.89
C ASP A 91 14.30 10.20 0.20
N LEU A 92 13.47 11.25 0.26
CA LEU A 92 12.15 11.25 -0.36
C LEU A 92 12.18 11.11 -1.89
N PRO A 93 13.13 11.72 -2.64
CA PRO A 93 13.29 11.44 -4.06
C PRO A 93 13.50 9.96 -4.37
N THR A 94 14.28 9.24 -3.57
CA THR A 94 14.48 7.80 -3.73
C THR A 94 13.20 7.03 -3.44
N ILE A 95 12.45 7.36 -2.39
CA ILE A 95 11.14 6.76 -2.11
C ILE A 95 10.19 7.01 -3.28
N GLN A 96 10.14 8.22 -3.81
CA GLN A 96 9.29 8.54 -4.95
C GLN A 96 9.66 7.70 -6.18
N SER A 97 10.94 7.63 -6.55
CA SER A 97 11.39 6.85 -7.71
C SER A 97 11.15 5.36 -7.55
N THR A 98 11.25 4.85 -6.33
CA THR A 98 11.06 3.42 -6.03
C THR A 98 9.58 3.01 -6.06
N PHE A 99 8.70 3.80 -5.44
CA PHE A 99 7.30 3.41 -5.20
C PHE A 99 6.28 4.15 -6.07
N CYS A 100 6.62 5.32 -6.60
CA CYS A 100 5.72 6.12 -7.43
C CYS A 100 6.02 5.98 -8.93
N GLY A 101 6.61 4.87 -9.35
CA GLY A 101 6.85 4.55 -10.76
C GLY A 101 5.57 4.17 -11.50
N GLU A 102 5.72 3.61 -12.69
CA GLU A 102 4.59 3.22 -13.54
C GLU A 102 3.81 2.00 -13.02
N LYS A 103 4.44 1.18 -12.19
CA LYS A 103 3.85 -0.05 -11.65
C LYS A 103 3.77 0.01 -10.13
N PRO A 104 2.69 -0.55 -9.56
CA PRO A 104 2.60 -0.71 -8.12
C PRO A 104 3.65 -1.70 -7.60
N VAL A 105 4.09 -1.49 -6.37
CA VAL A 105 4.94 -2.40 -5.63
C VAL A 105 4.08 -3.11 -4.58
N ALA A 106 4.11 -4.43 -4.56
CA ALA A 106 3.49 -5.22 -3.51
C ALA A 106 4.57 -5.80 -2.59
N ILE A 107 4.39 -5.63 -1.30
CA ILE A 107 5.29 -6.11 -0.25
C ILE A 107 4.53 -7.19 0.54
N PRO A 108 5.04 -8.43 0.59
CA PRO A 108 4.38 -9.51 1.31
C PRO A 108 4.38 -9.26 2.82
N ALA A 109 3.43 -9.91 3.49
CA ALA A 109 3.30 -9.90 4.93
C ALA A 109 4.65 -10.21 5.61
N CYS A 110 5.01 -9.39 6.57
CA CYS A 110 6.21 -9.56 7.38
C CYS A 110 6.01 -9.00 8.80
N PRO A 111 6.84 -9.43 9.77
CA PRO A 111 6.73 -8.95 11.15
C PRO A 111 6.86 -7.44 11.30
N GLU A 112 7.67 -6.79 10.47
CA GLU A 112 7.89 -5.35 10.48
C GLU A 112 6.60 -4.61 10.13
N LEU A 113 5.91 -5.02 9.06
CA LEU A 113 4.62 -4.44 8.67
C LEU A 113 3.56 -4.67 9.74
N GLU A 114 3.50 -5.87 10.31
CA GLU A 114 2.57 -6.17 11.40
C GLU A 114 2.85 -5.26 12.61
N GLY A 115 4.10 -5.08 12.99
CA GLY A 115 4.52 -4.20 14.08
C GLY A 115 4.15 -2.73 13.86
N ILE A 116 4.12 -2.27 12.62
CA ILE A 116 3.71 -0.92 12.25
C ILE A 116 2.18 -0.76 12.33
N PHE A 117 1.44 -1.68 11.72
CA PHE A 117 0.00 -1.52 11.50
C PHE A 117 -0.88 -2.06 12.63
N ALA A 118 -0.52 -3.18 13.28
CA ALA A 118 -1.34 -3.77 14.33
C ALA A 118 -1.64 -2.80 15.49
N PRO A 119 -0.70 -1.99 16.00
CA PRO A 119 -0.99 -1.02 17.06
C PRO A 119 -2.01 0.04 16.70
N LEU A 120 -2.19 0.37 15.40
CA LEU A 120 -3.17 1.35 14.95
C LEU A 120 -4.60 0.89 15.17
N TYR A 121 -4.86 -0.40 15.16
CA TYR A 121 -6.18 -0.97 15.40
C TYR A 121 -6.56 -1.02 16.89
N SER A 122 -5.58 -1.11 17.78
CA SER A 122 -5.75 -1.18 19.23
C SER A 122 -5.56 0.16 19.95
N ALA A 123 -5.09 1.20 19.25
CA ALA A 123 -4.84 2.50 19.84
C ALA A 123 -6.13 3.14 20.40
N PRO A 124 -6.12 3.68 21.63
CA PRO A 124 -7.23 4.43 22.17
C PRO A 124 -7.62 5.61 21.27
N SER A 125 -8.90 5.88 21.11
CA SER A 125 -9.41 6.90 20.18
C SER A 125 -8.77 8.28 20.39
N PHE A 126 -8.55 8.68 21.64
CA PHE A 126 -7.96 9.98 21.98
C PHE A 126 -6.45 10.09 21.68
N ARG A 127 -5.76 8.95 21.46
CA ARG A 127 -4.34 8.91 21.10
C ARG A 127 -4.11 8.43 19.68
N ARG A 128 -5.14 8.05 18.94
CA ARG A 128 -5.01 7.45 17.59
C ARG A 128 -4.23 8.34 16.64
N ARG A 129 -4.45 9.65 16.68
CA ARG A 129 -3.70 10.59 15.82
C ARG A 129 -2.20 10.58 16.09
N ALA A 130 -1.80 10.55 17.36
CA ALA A 130 -0.40 10.52 17.75
C ALA A 130 0.26 9.19 17.32
N TYR A 131 -0.41 8.06 17.55
CA TYR A 131 0.06 6.77 17.08
C TYR A 131 0.20 6.72 15.57
N LEU A 132 -0.79 7.24 14.84
CA LEU A 132 -0.75 7.29 13.38
C LEU A 132 0.46 8.09 12.89
N GLN A 133 0.73 9.26 13.45
CA GLN A 133 1.88 10.08 13.09
C GLN A 133 3.21 9.36 13.35
N LEU A 134 3.37 8.69 14.48
CA LEU A 134 4.56 7.91 14.80
C LEU A 134 4.73 6.72 13.85
N LYS A 135 3.64 6.00 13.57
CA LYS A 135 3.67 4.82 12.70
C LYS A 135 3.91 5.15 11.23
N ILE A 136 3.42 6.30 10.76
CA ILE A 136 3.75 6.78 9.41
C ILE A 136 5.26 7.08 9.30
N GLN A 137 5.87 7.69 10.31
CA GLN A 137 7.32 7.93 10.31
C GLN A 137 8.10 6.61 10.30
N GLU A 138 7.70 5.65 11.13
CA GLU A 138 8.29 4.30 11.14
C GLU A 138 8.12 3.60 9.78
N LEU A 139 6.95 3.72 9.16
CA LEU A 139 6.68 3.15 7.83
C LEU A 139 7.58 3.76 6.76
N LEU A 140 7.80 5.07 6.79
CA LEU A 140 8.71 5.74 5.85
C LEU A 140 10.16 5.27 6.00
N LEU A 141 10.62 5.06 7.23
CA LEU A 141 11.94 4.47 7.49
C LEU A 141 12.01 3.03 6.96
N TYR A 142 11.00 2.23 7.23
CA TYR A 142 10.90 0.87 6.71
C TYR A 142 10.94 0.84 5.18
N LEU A 143 10.16 1.71 4.50
CA LEU A 143 10.14 1.78 3.03
C LEU A 143 11.48 2.23 2.45
N SER A 144 12.26 3.05 3.16
CA SER A 144 13.59 3.45 2.71
C SER A 144 14.60 2.31 2.70
N ASP A 145 14.37 1.29 3.51
CA ASP A 145 15.26 0.12 3.65
C ASP A 145 14.78 -1.09 2.82
N VAL A 146 13.56 -1.05 2.29
CA VAL A 146 12.99 -2.14 1.48
C VAL A 146 13.57 -2.15 0.08
N GLU A 147 14.02 -3.33 -0.36
CA GLU A 147 14.37 -3.60 -1.74
C GLU A 147 13.18 -4.30 -2.43
N PRO A 148 12.37 -3.59 -3.22
CA PRO A 148 11.13 -4.14 -3.78
C PRO A 148 11.33 -5.38 -4.64
N GLU A 149 12.46 -5.47 -5.33
CA GLU A 149 12.79 -6.60 -6.20
C GLU A 149 13.00 -7.92 -5.43
N LYS A 150 13.43 -7.83 -4.18
CA LYS A 150 13.61 -8.99 -3.30
C LYS A 150 12.32 -9.42 -2.60
N HIS A 151 11.37 -8.49 -2.46
CA HIS A 151 10.13 -8.68 -1.72
C HIS A 151 8.89 -8.71 -2.63
N ALA A 152 9.07 -8.50 -3.96
CA ALA A 152 7.95 -8.58 -4.88
C ALA A 152 7.25 -9.92 -4.68
N LEU A 153 5.98 -9.85 -4.29
CA LEU A 153 5.07 -10.97 -4.46
C LEU A 153 5.22 -11.36 -5.92
N THR A 154 5.81 -12.53 -6.16
CA THR A 154 5.93 -13.07 -7.50
C THR A 154 4.59 -12.84 -8.17
N GLN A 155 4.56 -12.06 -9.24
CA GLN A 155 3.39 -11.97 -10.09
C GLN A 155 3.10 -13.43 -10.43
N TYR A 156 2.13 -14.01 -9.77
CA TYR A 156 1.64 -15.33 -10.14
C TYR A 156 1.32 -15.20 -11.61
N GLY A 157 2.08 -15.89 -12.44
CA GLY A 157 1.92 -15.81 -13.87
C GLY A 157 0.44 -15.99 -14.19
N SER A 158 -0.05 -15.34 -15.23
CA SER A 158 -1.45 -15.35 -15.65
C SER A 158 -2.10 -16.75 -15.62
N GLN A 159 -1.30 -17.80 -15.80
CA GLN A 159 -1.73 -19.21 -15.71
C GLN A 159 -2.12 -19.66 -14.28
N GLN A 160 -1.47 -19.17 -13.23
CA GLN A 160 -1.85 -19.51 -11.85
C GLN A 160 -3.04 -18.69 -11.37
N THR A 161 -3.23 -17.50 -11.93
CA THR A 161 -4.40 -16.68 -11.64
C THR A 161 -5.67 -17.25 -12.28
N GLU A 162 -5.57 -17.88 -13.45
CA GLU A 162 -6.71 -18.59 -14.06
C GLU A 162 -7.10 -19.85 -13.31
N LEU A 163 -6.13 -20.62 -12.82
CA LEU A 163 -6.39 -21.81 -11.97
C LEU A 163 -7.12 -21.48 -10.67
N ILE A 164 -6.90 -20.28 -10.10
CA ILE A 164 -7.61 -19.82 -8.88
C ILE A 164 -9.03 -19.34 -9.20
N LYS A 165 -9.31 -18.94 -10.45
CA LYS A 165 -10.67 -18.57 -10.88
C LYS A 165 -11.59 -19.75 -11.16
N GLU A 166 -11.04 -20.94 -11.36
CA GLU A 166 -11.80 -22.18 -11.65
C GLU A 166 -12.13 -23.01 -10.41
N ILE A 167 -11.67 -22.59 -9.22
CA ILE A 167 -12.03 -23.20 -7.94
C ILE A 167 -13.01 -22.30 -7.18
#